data_4173085e27d3e342577e7b721668f65a
#
_entry.id   4173085e27d3e342577e7b721668f65a
#
_cell.length_a   1.000
_cell.length_b   1.000
_cell.length_c   1.000
_cell.angle_alpha   90.00
_cell.angle_beta   90.00
_cell.angle_gamma   90.00
#
_symmetry.space_group_name_H-M   'P 1'
#
loop_
_entity.id
_entity.type
_entity.pdbx_description
1 polymer ?
#
loop_
_entity_poly.entity_id
_entity_poly.type
_entity_poly.pdbx_seq_one_letter_code
_entity_poly.pdbx_strand_id
1 'polypeptide(L)'
;LLISHDTNNINYLTGYDAWSFYYAQCAIVHINADEPICFVRDQDAGGAYIKTYLKKENIIVYDEHYIHTWPKHPYDYLVKVIKEKKWDKLSIGLEMDAHYFTAFCYEKIKNGLPDAKIKDSDRLVNWARLVKSNAEINFMKSAAKISEIGMKKAFEVINPGVRQCDAVGE
;
A
#
# COMPACT_ATOMS: atom_id res chain seq x y z
N LEU A 1 -16.61 -3.66 -3.63
CA LEU A 1 -15.39 -3.66 -2.85
C LEU A 1 -14.19 -3.44 -3.76
N LEU A 2 -13.23 -2.60 -3.37
CA LEU A 2 -11.94 -2.46 -4.05
C LEU A 2 -10.84 -2.94 -3.09
N ILE A 3 -9.87 -3.70 -3.61
CA ILE A 3 -8.67 -4.09 -2.88
C ILE A 3 -7.48 -3.59 -3.70
N SER A 4 -6.81 -2.57 -3.18
CA SER A 4 -5.68 -1.90 -3.80
C SER A 4 -4.38 -2.43 -3.23
N HIS A 5 -3.44 -2.81 -4.10
CA HIS A 5 -2.18 -3.46 -3.73
C HIS A 5 -0.94 -2.61 -4.08
N ASP A 6 -1.08 -1.66 -5.01
CA ASP A 6 0.01 -0.73 -5.34
C ASP A 6 0.34 0.16 -4.14
N THR A 7 1.61 0.23 -3.78
CA THR A 7 2.07 0.95 -2.57
C THR A 7 1.71 2.43 -2.60
N ASN A 8 1.77 3.06 -3.76
CA ASN A 8 1.40 4.47 -3.90
C ASN A 8 -0.12 4.67 -3.75
N ASN A 9 -0.91 3.69 -4.20
CA ASN A 9 -2.36 3.71 -4.06
C ASN A 9 -2.77 3.45 -2.61
N ILE A 10 -2.09 2.51 -1.92
CA ILE A 10 -2.27 2.29 -0.48
C ILE A 10 -1.98 3.58 0.29
N ASN A 11 -0.85 4.24 0.01
CA ASN A 11 -0.51 5.51 0.63
C ASN A 11 -1.57 6.59 0.36
N TYR A 12 -2.01 6.74 -0.87
CA TYR A 12 -3.04 7.71 -1.25
C TYR A 12 -4.37 7.46 -0.51
N LEU A 13 -4.77 6.20 -0.37
CA LEU A 13 -6.04 5.81 0.24
C LEU A 13 -6.01 5.83 1.78
N THR A 14 -4.86 5.64 2.42
CA THR A 14 -4.76 5.40 3.86
C THR A 14 -3.75 6.28 4.58
N GLY A 15 -2.83 6.91 3.87
CA GLY A 15 -1.66 7.57 4.44
C GLY A 15 -0.54 6.60 4.82
N TYR A 16 -0.73 5.28 4.61
CA TYR A 16 0.28 4.28 4.97
C TYR A 16 1.44 4.30 3.99
N ASP A 17 2.60 4.66 4.48
CA ASP A 17 3.86 4.73 3.73
C ASP A 17 4.93 3.93 4.50
N ALA A 18 5.08 2.65 4.18
CA ALA A 18 6.03 1.77 4.83
C ALA A 18 6.98 1.09 3.83
N TRP A 19 8.15 0.73 4.33
CA TRP A 19 9.21 0.09 3.56
C TRP A 19 8.93 -1.38 3.24
N SER A 20 8.03 -2.02 3.98
CA SER A 20 7.71 -3.46 3.86
C SER A 20 6.78 -3.81 2.71
N PHE A 21 6.75 -3.00 1.67
CA PHE A 21 5.89 -3.16 0.49
C PHE A 21 6.05 -4.51 -0.24
N TYR A 22 7.14 -5.22 -0.01
CA TYR A 22 7.40 -6.57 -0.54
C TYR A 22 6.69 -7.69 0.24
N TYR A 23 6.07 -7.39 1.37
CA TYR A 23 5.13 -8.28 2.04
C TYR A 23 3.68 -7.97 1.64
N ALA A 24 2.79 -8.94 1.86
CA ALA A 24 1.39 -8.77 1.55
C ALA A 24 0.78 -7.63 2.38
N GLN A 25 0.36 -6.58 1.71
CA GLN A 25 -0.37 -5.44 2.28
C GLN A 25 -1.37 -4.93 1.25
N CYS A 26 -2.46 -4.35 1.71
CA CYS A 26 -3.43 -3.74 0.81
C CYS A 26 -4.31 -2.70 1.53
N ALA A 27 -4.91 -1.82 0.74
CA ALA A 27 -6.02 -0.99 1.18
C ALA A 27 -7.33 -1.61 0.69
N ILE A 28 -8.33 -1.72 1.57
CA ILE A 28 -9.64 -2.24 1.24
C ILE A 28 -10.65 -1.09 1.33
N VAL A 29 -11.33 -0.79 0.23
CA VAL A 29 -12.33 0.28 0.16
C VAL A 29 -13.71 -0.34 -0.08
N HIS A 30 -14.61 -0.12 0.86
CA HIS A 30 -16.01 -0.50 0.71
C HIS A 30 -16.86 0.73 0.40
N ILE A 31 -17.73 0.66 -0.60
CA ILE A 31 -18.47 1.83 -1.11
C ILE A 31 -19.35 2.53 -0.07
N ASN A 32 -19.78 1.80 0.95
CA ASN A 32 -20.63 2.32 2.03
C ASN A 32 -19.87 2.52 3.36
N ALA A 33 -18.53 2.44 3.35
CA ALA A 33 -17.73 2.70 4.55
C ALA A 33 -17.17 4.13 4.51
N ASP A 34 -17.10 4.76 5.67
CA ASP A 34 -16.58 6.12 5.81
C ASP A 34 -15.06 6.18 5.63
N GLU A 35 -14.37 5.09 5.93
CA GLU A 35 -12.91 4.99 5.86
C GLU A 35 -12.49 3.67 5.19
N PRO A 36 -11.36 3.64 4.48
CA PRO A 36 -10.76 2.40 4.02
C PRO A 36 -10.19 1.59 5.19
N ILE A 37 -9.88 0.32 4.92
CA ILE A 37 -9.13 -0.54 5.83
C ILE A 37 -7.69 -0.63 5.32
N CYS A 38 -6.73 -0.50 6.23
CA CYS A 38 -5.34 -0.79 5.97
C CYS A 38 -5.01 -2.20 6.49
N PHE A 39 -4.59 -3.10 5.60
CA PHE A 39 -4.22 -4.47 5.93
C PHE A 39 -2.70 -4.60 5.88
N VAL A 40 -2.08 -4.91 7.02
CA VAL A 40 -0.62 -4.91 7.20
C VAL A 40 -0.18 -6.07 8.08
N ARG A 41 1.11 -6.41 8.02
CA ARG A 41 1.71 -7.41 8.91
C ARG A 41 1.96 -6.82 10.32
N ASP A 42 2.09 -7.71 11.31
CA ASP A 42 2.26 -7.33 12.72
C ASP A 42 3.50 -6.47 12.96
N GLN A 43 4.62 -6.82 12.39
CA GLN A 43 5.88 -6.06 12.52
C GLN A 43 5.75 -4.59 12.05
N ASP A 44 4.84 -4.30 11.13
CA ASP A 44 4.64 -2.97 10.55
C ASP A 44 3.47 -2.20 11.17
N ALA A 45 2.70 -2.84 12.05
CA ALA A 45 1.49 -2.27 12.66
C ALA A 45 1.75 -0.94 13.37
N GLY A 46 2.90 -0.83 14.06
CA GLY A 46 3.30 0.42 14.72
C GLY A 46 3.37 1.61 13.76
N GLY A 47 3.94 1.37 12.57
CA GLY A 47 3.99 2.39 11.50
C GLY A 47 2.61 2.75 10.97
N ALA A 48 1.72 1.77 10.81
CA ALA A 48 0.35 2.00 10.36
C ALA A 48 -0.45 2.85 11.36
N TYR A 49 -0.31 2.58 12.66
CA TYR A 49 -0.98 3.37 13.71
C TYR A 49 -0.51 4.82 13.80
N ILE A 50 0.73 5.12 13.42
CA ILE A 50 1.31 6.46 13.51
C ILE A 50 1.07 7.26 12.22
N LYS A 51 1.22 6.62 11.05
CA LYS A 51 1.25 7.30 9.76
C LYS A 51 -0.13 7.46 9.11
N THR A 52 -1.07 6.56 9.39
CA THR A 52 -2.40 6.63 8.77
C THR A 52 -3.31 7.61 9.52
N TYR A 53 -4.31 8.12 8.81
CA TYR A 53 -5.40 8.91 9.41
C TYR A 53 -6.57 8.03 9.91
N LEU A 54 -6.43 6.71 9.76
CA LEU A 54 -7.50 5.74 10.02
C LEU A 54 -7.73 5.52 11.51
N LYS A 55 -8.96 5.20 11.86
CA LYS A 55 -9.27 4.65 13.18
C LYS A 55 -8.58 3.31 13.37
N LYS A 56 -8.22 2.98 14.61
CA LYS A 56 -7.50 1.75 14.94
C LYS A 56 -8.21 0.47 14.50
N GLU A 57 -9.54 0.45 14.55
CA GLU A 57 -10.38 -0.66 14.09
C GLU A 57 -10.32 -0.89 12.56
N ASN A 58 -9.86 0.09 11.82
CA ASN A 58 -9.65 0.02 10.36
C ASN A 58 -8.21 -0.33 9.97
N ILE A 59 -7.35 -0.62 10.95
CA ILE A 59 -6.01 -1.17 10.74
C ILE A 59 -6.06 -2.64 11.11
N ILE A 60 -6.09 -3.49 10.10
CA ILE A 60 -6.15 -4.95 10.28
C ILE A 60 -4.75 -5.52 10.20
N VAL A 61 -4.33 -6.12 11.29
CA VAL A 61 -2.98 -6.67 11.45
C VAL A 61 -3.04 -8.19 11.34
N TYR A 62 -2.23 -8.77 10.46
CA TYR A 62 -2.07 -10.23 10.40
C TYR A 62 -0.76 -10.67 11.05
N ASP A 63 -0.81 -11.83 11.69
CA ASP A 63 0.30 -12.41 12.44
C ASP A 63 1.45 -12.89 11.52
N GLU A 64 2.69 -12.80 11.99
CA GLU A 64 3.90 -13.22 11.28
C GLU A 64 3.89 -14.72 10.90
N HIS A 65 3.13 -15.56 11.60
CA HIS A 65 3.00 -16.98 11.25
C HIS A 65 2.36 -17.26 9.88
N TYR A 66 1.80 -16.23 9.22
CA TYR A 66 1.33 -16.33 7.83
C TYR A 66 2.45 -16.12 6.81
N ILE A 67 3.63 -15.66 7.25
CA ILE A 67 4.76 -15.33 6.37
C ILE A 67 5.70 -16.52 6.29
N HIS A 68 6.07 -16.92 5.04
CA HIS A 68 6.98 -18.03 4.76
C HIS A 68 6.61 -19.37 5.42
N THR A 69 5.34 -19.59 5.75
CA THR A 69 4.85 -20.76 6.48
C THR A 69 3.85 -21.55 5.64
N TRP A 70 4.36 -22.33 4.69
CA TRP A 70 3.50 -23.17 3.86
C TRP A 70 2.63 -24.13 4.70
N PRO A 71 1.31 -24.30 4.40
CA PRO A 71 0.56 -23.72 3.27
C PRO A 71 -0.11 -22.36 3.58
N LYS A 72 0.19 -21.76 4.71
CA LYS A 72 -0.41 -20.48 5.14
C LYS A 72 0.09 -19.30 4.28
N HIS A 73 -0.78 -18.33 4.11
CA HIS A 73 -0.48 -17.10 3.38
C HIS A 73 -1.25 -15.92 3.98
N PRO A 74 -0.72 -14.70 4.01
CA PRO A 74 -1.43 -13.52 4.54
C PRO A 74 -2.83 -13.32 3.94
N TYR A 75 -3.02 -13.66 2.68
CA TYR A 75 -4.34 -13.58 2.03
C TYR A 75 -5.36 -14.62 2.52
N ASP A 76 -4.95 -15.68 3.21
CA ASP A 76 -5.90 -16.54 3.93
C ASP A 76 -6.55 -15.75 5.08
N TYR A 77 -5.77 -14.88 5.75
CA TYR A 77 -6.31 -14.00 6.78
C TYR A 77 -7.16 -12.86 6.18
N LEU A 78 -6.75 -12.29 5.06
CA LEU A 78 -7.56 -11.30 4.33
C LEU A 78 -8.94 -11.88 3.96
N VAL A 79 -8.99 -13.08 3.42
CA VAL A 79 -10.23 -13.80 3.10
C VAL A 79 -11.11 -13.97 4.34
N LYS A 80 -10.52 -14.34 5.49
CA LYS A 80 -11.23 -14.44 6.77
C LYS A 80 -11.87 -13.09 7.14
N VAL A 81 -11.13 -11.99 7.09
CA VAL A 81 -11.62 -10.63 7.37
C VAL A 81 -12.79 -10.25 6.46
N ILE A 82 -12.68 -10.53 5.16
CA ILE A 82 -13.73 -10.25 4.18
C ILE A 82 -15.01 -11.03 4.51
N LYS A 83 -14.90 -12.31 4.91
CA LYS A 83 -16.04 -13.15 5.33
C LYS A 83 -16.67 -12.65 6.63
N GLU A 84 -15.88 -12.31 7.64
CA GLU A 84 -16.36 -11.75 8.91
C GLU A 84 -17.16 -10.46 8.72
N LYS A 85 -16.74 -9.64 7.76
CA LYS A 85 -17.46 -8.42 7.37
C LYS A 85 -18.66 -8.68 6.44
N LYS A 86 -18.92 -9.94 6.05
CA LYS A 86 -19.99 -10.33 5.12
C LYS A 86 -19.86 -9.70 3.73
N TRP A 87 -18.63 -9.51 3.27
CA TRP A 87 -18.31 -8.95 1.95
C TRP A 87 -17.95 -10.01 0.89
N ASP A 88 -18.02 -11.27 1.27
CA ASP A 88 -17.63 -12.46 0.50
C ASP A 88 -18.50 -12.72 -0.74
N LYS A 89 -19.64 -12.03 -0.87
CA LYS A 89 -20.55 -12.13 -2.04
C LYS A 89 -20.56 -10.87 -2.92
N LEU A 90 -19.72 -9.91 -2.61
CA LEU A 90 -19.66 -8.65 -3.35
C LEU A 90 -18.92 -8.79 -4.68
N SER A 91 -19.11 -7.81 -5.54
CA SER A 91 -18.19 -7.57 -6.64
C SER A 91 -16.92 -6.95 -6.10
N ILE A 92 -15.76 -7.58 -6.36
CA ILE A 92 -14.45 -7.18 -5.85
C ILE A 92 -13.56 -6.78 -7.01
N GLY A 93 -13.13 -5.52 -7.04
CA GLY A 93 -12.09 -5.04 -7.92
C GLY A 93 -10.72 -5.27 -7.30
N LEU A 94 -9.82 -5.89 -8.05
CA LEU A 94 -8.41 -6.10 -7.65
C LEU A 94 -7.50 -5.31 -8.58
N GLU A 95 -6.43 -4.75 -8.07
CA GLU A 95 -5.35 -4.19 -8.89
C GLU A 95 -4.45 -5.33 -9.38
N MET A 96 -4.87 -5.99 -10.49
CA MET A 96 -4.22 -7.19 -11.00
C MET A 96 -2.82 -6.94 -11.56
N ASP A 97 -2.51 -5.70 -11.94
CA ASP A 97 -1.23 -5.27 -12.48
C ASP A 97 -0.31 -4.64 -11.40
N ALA A 98 -0.64 -4.77 -10.12
CA ALA A 98 0.19 -4.26 -9.04
C ALA A 98 1.43 -5.13 -8.84
N HIS A 99 2.60 -4.49 -8.70
CA HIS A 99 3.91 -5.15 -8.74
C HIS A 99 4.08 -6.29 -7.72
N TYR A 100 3.56 -6.14 -6.51
CA TYR A 100 3.68 -7.15 -5.44
C TYR A 100 2.42 -8.01 -5.25
N PHE A 101 1.44 -7.89 -6.15
CA PHE A 101 0.27 -8.76 -6.18
C PHE A 101 0.54 -9.96 -7.08
N THR A 102 1.00 -11.07 -6.50
CA THR A 102 1.38 -12.25 -7.26
C THR A 102 0.17 -13.08 -7.71
N ALA A 103 0.38 -13.97 -8.69
CA ALA A 103 -0.64 -14.94 -9.08
C ALA A 103 -1.12 -15.80 -7.90
N PHE A 104 -0.23 -16.12 -6.95
CA PHE A 104 -0.60 -16.87 -5.75
C PHE A 104 -1.53 -16.08 -4.81
N CYS A 105 -1.32 -14.77 -4.69
CA CYS A 105 -2.24 -13.89 -3.96
C CYS A 105 -3.64 -13.91 -4.58
N TYR A 106 -3.72 -13.82 -5.90
CA TYR A 106 -4.96 -13.91 -6.64
C TYR A 106 -5.68 -15.25 -6.42
N GLU A 107 -4.94 -16.37 -6.52
CA GLU A 107 -5.49 -17.72 -6.28
C GLU A 107 -6.07 -17.86 -4.87
N LYS A 108 -5.37 -17.33 -3.85
CA LYS A 108 -5.86 -17.33 -2.47
C LYS A 108 -7.19 -16.60 -2.32
N ILE A 109 -7.31 -15.40 -2.89
CA ILE A 109 -8.56 -14.64 -2.87
C ILE A 109 -9.66 -15.38 -3.63
N LYS A 110 -9.39 -15.81 -4.85
CA LYS A 110 -10.35 -16.48 -5.72
C LYS A 110 -10.90 -17.77 -5.10
N ASN A 111 -10.02 -18.61 -4.58
CA ASN A 111 -10.42 -19.89 -3.97
C ASN A 111 -11.08 -19.67 -2.61
N GLY A 112 -10.65 -18.64 -1.87
CA GLY A 112 -11.20 -18.30 -0.59
C GLY A 112 -12.58 -17.63 -0.63
N LEU A 113 -12.92 -16.97 -1.75
CA LEU A 113 -14.16 -16.22 -1.94
C LEU A 113 -14.90 -16.70 -3.22
N PRO A 114 -15.38 -17.96 -3.25
CA PRO A 114 -15.97 -18.55 -4.47
C PRO A 114 -17.24 -17.85 -4.92
N ASP A 115 -17.97 -17.21 -4.02
CA ASP A 115 -19.22 -16.50 -4.32
C ASP A 115 -18.99 -15.02 -4.73
N ALA A 116 -17.76 -14.52 -4.63
CA ALA A 116 -17.43 -13.15 -5.01
C ALA A 116 -17.26 -13.03 -6.54
N LYS A 117 -17.71 -11.90 -7.07
CA LYS A 117 -17.47 -11.56 -8.47
C LYS A 117 -16.17 -10.76 -8.59
N ILE A 118 -15.06 -11.46 -8.81
CA ILE A 118 -13.74 -10.83 -8.93
C ILE A 118 -13.55 -10.23 -10.32
N LYS A 119 -13.05 -9.01 -10.39
CA LYS A 119 -12.72 -8.26 -11.61
C LYS A 119 -11.40 -7.51 -11.43
N ASP A 120 -10.76 -7.18 -12.55
CA ASP A 120 -9.74 -6.16 -12.56
C ASP A 120 -10.35 -4.79 -12.21
N SER A 121 -9.67 -4.01 -11.39
CA SER A 121 -10.06 -2.63 -11.04
C SER A 121 -9.72 -1.61 -12.12
N ASP A 122 -9.03 -2.03 -13.18
CA ASP A 122 -8.63 -1.20 -14.32
C ASP A 122 -7.93 0.11 -13.88
N ARG A 123 -7.01 -0.02 -12.91
CA ARG A 123 -6.22 1.10 -12.35
C ARG A 123 -7.08 2.25 -11.80
N LEU A 124 -8.24 1.95 -11.24
CA LEU A 124 -9.20 2.95 -10.75
C LEU A 124 -8.57 4.02 -9.86
N VAL A 125 -7.71 3.64 -8.91
CA VAL A 125 -7.04 4.59 -8.01
C VAL A 125 -6.02 5.45 -8.75
N ASN A 126 -5.31 4.87 -9.71
CA ASN A 126 -4.38 5.63 -10.54
C ASN A 126 -5.10 6.73 -11.34
N TRP A 127 -6.27 6.43 -11.89
CA TRP A 127 -7.10 7.42 -12.57
C TRP A 127 -7.59 8.53 -11.63
N ALA A 128 -8.03 8.17 -10.41
CA ALA A 128 -8.42 9.15 -9.40
C ALA A 128 -7.27 10.08 -9.00
N ARG A 129 -6.03 9.56 -8.95
CA ARG A 129 -4.80 10.31 -8.63
C ARG A 129 -4.25 11.12 -9.79
N LEU A 130 -4.74 10.92 -11.01
CA LEU A 130 -4.16 11.56 -12.21
C LEU A 130 -4.26 13.09 -12.14
N VAL A 131 -5.42 13.60 -11.76
CA VAL A 131 -5.66 15.04 -11.60
C VAL A 131 -5.42 15.42 -10.13
N LYS A 132 -4.40 16.24 -9.88
CA LYS A 132 -3.97 16.64 -8.54
C LYS A 132 -4.78 17.84 -8.07
N SER A 133 -5.16 17.82 -6.81
CA SER A 133 -5.72 18.97 -6.10
C SER A 133 -4.64 20.07 -5.91
N ASN A 134 -5.07 21.26 -5.58
CA ASN A 134 -4.16 22.37 -5.25
C ASN A 134 -3.28 22.06 -4.03
N ALA A 135 -3.80 21.32 -3.05
CA ALA A 135 -3.04 20.89 -1.88
C ALA A 135 -1.91 19.92 -2.28
N GLU A 136 -2.22 18.90 -3.08
CA GLU A 136 -1.23 17.93 -3.60
C GLU A 136 -0.15 18.62 -4.43
N ILE A 137 -0.54 19.58 -5.29
CA ILE A 137 0.44 20.37 -6.07
C ILE A 137 1.37 21.16 -5.15
N ASN A 138 0.88 21.74 -4.06
CA ASN A 138 1.71 22.47 -3.11
C ASN A 138 2.70 21.54 -2.38
N PHE A 139 2.28 20.34 -1.98
CA PHE A 139 3.17 19.32 -1.42
C PHE A 139 4.24 18.88 -2.43
N MET A 140 3.86 18.64 -3.68
CA MET A 140 4.80 18.28 -4.75
C MET A 140 5.83 19.38 -4.99
N LYS A 141 5.42 20.67 -5.00
CA LYS A 141 6.36 21.81 -5.11
C LYS A 141 7.31 21.88 -3.93
N SER A 142 6.84 21.61 -2.71
CA SER A 142 7.68 21.59 -1.51
C SER A 142 8.69 20.43 -1.56
N ALA A 143 8.25 19.24 -1.95
CA ALA A 143 9.12 18.08 -2.13
C ALA A 143 10.18 18.35 -3.21
N ALA A 144 9.80 18.97 -4.34
CA ALA A 144 10.73 19.33 -5.40
C ALA A 144 11.83 20.31 -4.92
N LYS A 145 11.47 21.29 -4.07
CA LYS A 145 12.46 22.21 -3.47
C LYS A 145 13.48 21.49 -2.61
N ILE A 146 13.03 20.51 -1.80
CA ILE A 146 13.94 19.70 -0.97
C ILE A 146 14.89 18.89 -1.84
N SER A 147 14.36 18.24 -2.88
CA SER A 147 15.17 17.48 -3.84
C SER A 147 16.18 18.39 -4.58
N GLU A 148 15.78 19.61 -4.93
CA GLU A 148 16.66 20.59 -5.58
C GLU A 148 17.81 21.00 -4.67
N ILE A 149 17.57 21.20 -3.35
CA ILE A 149 18.63 21.52 -2.38
C ILE A 149 19.63 20.36 -2.28
N GLY A 150 19.16 19.12 -2.16
CA GLY A 150 20.04 17.95 -2.13
C GLY A 150 20.87 17.79 -3.41
N MET A 151 20.25 18.00 -4.58
CA MET A 151 20.96 17.93 -5.86
C MET A 151 22.02 19.03 -6.01
N LYS A 152 21.71 20.27 -5.61
CA LYS A 152 22.69 21.37 -5.60
C LYS A 152 23.86 21.04 -4.70
N LYS A 153 23.60 20.55 -3.49
CA LYS A 153 24.67 20.16 -2.56
C LYS A 153 25.53 19.03 -3.14
N ALA A 154 24.94 18.04 -3.78
CA ALA A 154 25.68 16.97 -4.42
C ALA A 154 26.62 17.50 -5.52
N PHE A 155 26.16 18.44 -6.37
CA PHE A 155 27.01 19.07 -7.39
C PHE A 155 28.16 19.90 -6.80
N GLU A 156 27.97 20.51 -5.63
CA GLU A 156 29.00 21.28 -4.96
C GLU A 156 30.12 20.41 -4.39
N VAL A 157 29.76 19.23 -3.82
CA VAL A 157 30.69 18.38 -3.08
C VAL A 157 31.33 17.26 -3.89
N ILE A 158 30.71 16.82 -4.98
CA ILE A 158 31.23 15.75 -5.83
C ILE A 158 32.31 16.28 -6.75
N ASN A 159 33.57 16.04 -6.40
CA ASN A 159 34.76 16.42 -7.17
C ASN A 159 35.72 15.24 -7.27
N PRO A 160 36.64 15.22 -8.24
CA PRO A 160 37.67 14.19 -8.33
C PRO A 160 38.47 14.07 -7.02
N GLY A 161 38.55 12.86 -6.47
CA GLY A 161 39.26 12.57 -5.23
C GLY A 161 38.42 12.64 -3.94
N VAL A 162 37.17 13.10 -4.00
CA VAL A 162 36.24 13.03 -2.85
C VAL A 162 35.72 11.61 -2.69
N ARG A 163 35.72 11.10 -1.47
CA ARG A 163 35.17 9.78 -1.16
C ARG A 163 33.65 9.85 -1.17
N GLN A 164 32.99 8.76 -1.61
CA GLN A 164 31.53 8.67 -1.64
C GLN A 164 30.90 8.94 -0.26
N CYS A 165 31.46 8.39 0.81
CA CYS A 165 30.96 8.59 2.18
C CYS A 165 31.00 10.07 2.63
N ASP A 166 32.01 10.84 2.20
CA ASP A 166 32.12 12.26 2.54
C ASP A 166 31.06 13.06 1.78
N ALA A 167 30.85 12.74 0.51
CA ALA A 167 29.81 13.40 -0.31
C ALA A 167 28.37 13.08 0.15
N VAL A 168 28.14 11.88 0.69
CA VAL A 168 26.82 11.45 1.21
C VAL A 168 26.55 12.02 2.59
N GLY A 169 27.61 12.32 3.37
CA GLY A 169 27.52 12.90 4.71
C GLY A 169 27.10 14.36 4.76
N GLU A 170 27.20 15.06 3.64
CA GLU A 170 26.85 16.47 3.47
C GLU A 170 25.39 16.69 3.06
#